data_529633f88667ceb737a85d5a1bc28944
#
_entry.id   529633f88667ceb737a85d5a1bc28944
#
_cell.length_a   1.000
_cell.length_b   1.000
_cell.length_c   1.000
_cell.angle_alpha   90.00
_cell.angle_beta   90.00
_cell.angle_gamma   90.00
#
_symmetry.space_group_name_H-M   'P 1'
#
loop_
_entity.id
_entity.type
_entity.pdbx_description
1 polymer ?
#
loop_
_entity_poly.entity_id
_entity_poly.type
_entity_poly.pdbx_seq_one_letter_code
_entity_poly.pdbx_strand_id
1 'polypeptide(L)'
;MIENILPSVQTKIHFSKGLLSSSGLVQHCTALALTKCLVKFQAVDAELRKAAFALEEDEEEGQWSKRRKELIREVRRRVPDFQVVVAFSQKQSEVPGGSTLQSNPTKTALLAESAQRLLWMYHRSLPSIVAEARFEFGKLLQTFTTEGGLSDQAADTASRLYRVQQLHILKLLKESDQFVWTTKIGRFNVFIQFTPTSATLQDR
;
A
#
# COMPACT_ATOMS: atom_id res chain seq x y z
N MET A 1 -13.62 -19.09 9.77
CA MET A 1 -12.27 -18.48 9.67
C MET A 1 -12.25 -17.25 8.77
N ILE A 2 -12.68 -17.35 7.51
CA ILE A 2 -12.64 -16.24 6.53
C ILE A 2 -13.42 -15.02 7.00
N GLU A 3 -14.57 -15.18 7.62
CA GLU A 3 -15.41 -14.09 8.12
C GLU A 3 -14.80 -13.30 9.28
N ASN A 4 -13.82 -13.89 9.97
CA ASN A 4 -13.06 -13.18 11.01
C ASN A 4 -11.89 -12.34 10.44
N ILE A 5 -11.52 -12.62 9.19
CA ILE A 5 -10.44 -11.91 8.49
C ILE A 5 -11.01 -10.81 7.61
N LEU A 6 -12.08 -11.15 6.89
CA LEU A 6 -12.71 -10.32 5.88
C LEU A 6 -14.20 -10.20 6.15
N PRO A 7 -14.77 -9.03 5.92
CA PRO A 7 -16.21 -8.87 5.96
C PRO A 7 -16.90 -9.63 4.83
N SER A 8 -18.22 -9.67 4.84
CA SER A 8 -19.04 -10.42 3.85
C SER A 8 -18.77 -9.97 2.40
N VAL A 9 -19.13 -10.79 1.42
CA VAL A 9 -18.97 -10.48 -0.01
C VAL A 9 -19.65 -9.15 -0.40
N GLN A 10 -20.78 -8.84 0.20
CA GLN A 10 -21.52 -7.60 -0.06
C GLN A 10 -20.72 -6.34 0.34
N THR A 11 -19.75 -6.49 1.24
CA THR A 11 -18.93 -5.37 1.72
C THR A 11 -17.95 -4.86 0.66
N LYS A 12 -17.64 -5.64 -0.40
CA LYS A 12 -16.85 -5.17 -1.55
C LYS A 12 -17.39 -3.86 -2.12
N ILE A 13 -18.72 -3.79 -2.31
CA ILE A 13 -19.39 -2.60 -2.85
C ILE A 13 -19.27 -1.42 -1.88
N HIS A 14 -19.43 -1.67 -0.57
CA HIS A 14 -19.33 -0.63 0.45
C HIS A 14 -17.91 -0.09 0.55
N PHE A 15 -16.90 -0.95 0.50
CA PHE A 15 -15.50 -0.52 0.47
C PHE A 15 -15.18 0.29 -0.80
N SER A 16 -15.65 -0.15 -1.96
CA SER A 16 -15.46 0.60 -3.22
C SER A 16 -16.09 1.99 -3.14
N LYS A 17 -17.34 2.09 -2.68
CA LYS A 17 -18.03 3.37 -2.48
C LYS A 17 -17.34 4.23 -1.41
N GLY A 18 -16.86 3.63 -0.34
CA GLY A 18 -16.15 4.34 0.74
C GLY A 18 -14.85 4.97 0.27
N LEU A 19 -14.04 4.27 -0.52
CA LEU A 19 -12.79 4.81 -1.10
C LEU A 19 -13.06 5.96 -2.08
N LEU A 20 -14.15 5.89 -2.84
CA LEU A 20 -14.53 6.91 -3.82
C LEU A 20 -15.43 8.02 -3.24
N SER A 21 -15.73 7.98 -1.95
CA SER A 21 -16.56 8.99 -1.27
C SER A 21 -15.99 10.40 -1.43
N SER A 22 -16.86 11.41 -1.32
CA SER A 22 -16.45 12.81 -1.21
C SER A 22 -15.91 13.17 0.18
N SER A 23 -16.28 12.39 1.20
CA SER A 23 -15.82 12.60 2.59
C SER A 23 -14.46 11.97 2.83
N GLY A 24 -13.44 12.79 3.11
CA GLY A 24 -12.09 12.31 3.42
C GLY A 24 -12.04 11.41 4.68
N LEU A 25 -12.92 11.64 5.66
CA LEU A 25 -13.00 10.77 6.84
C LEU A 25 -13.47 9.37 6.45
N VAL A 26 -14.50 9.27 5.60
CA VAL A 26 -15.01 7.98 5.11
C VAL A 26 -13.95 7.27 4.31
N GLN A 27 -13.22 7.97 3.42
CA GLN A 27 -12.11 7.44 2.65
C GLN A 27 -11.01 6.86 3.57
N HIS A 28 -10.57 7.64 4.56
CA HIS A 28 -9.54 7.23 5.50
C HIS A 28 -9.96 6.01 6.32
N CYS A 29 -11.15 6.03 6.92
CA CYS A 29 -11.66 4.89 7.70
C CYS A 29 -11.79 3.63 6.84
N THR A 30 -12.24 3.78 5.60
CA THR A 30 -12.35 2.65 4.65
C THR A 30 -10.97 2.09 4.29
N ALA A 31 -10.00 2.94 3.97
CA ALA A 31 -8.63 2.53 3.66
C ALA A 31 -7.97 1.83 4.86
N LEU A 32 -8.19 2.35 6.08
CA LEU A 32 -7.70 1.74 7.31
C LEU A 32 -8.32 0.37 7.57
N ALA A 33 -9.63 0.23 7.39
CA ALA A 33 -10.33 -1.05 7.55
C ALA A 33 -9.82 -2.10 6.55
N LEU A 34 -9.68 -1.74 5.27
CA LEU A 34 -9.11 -2.62 4.25
C LEU A 34 -7.66 -3.01 4.57
N THR A 35 -6.83 -2.06 4.99
CA THR A 35 -5.45 -2.33 5.42
C THR A 35 -5.42 -3.36 6.55
N LYS A 36 -6.29 -3.22 7.55
CA LYS A 36 -6.39 -4.19 8.66
C LYS A 36 -6.83 -5.57 8.19
N CYS A 37 -7.79 -5.65 7.25
CA CYS A 37 -8.20 -6.92 6.65
C CYS A 37 -7.03 -7.60 5.92
N LEU A 38 -6.27 -6.85 5.11
CA LEU A 38 -5.12 -7.37 4.38
C LEU A 38 -3.99 -7.82 5.31
N VAL A 39 -3.72 -7.10 6.41
CA VAL A 39 -2.74 -7.52 7.43
C VAL A 39 -3.15 -8.85 8.06
N LYS A 40 -4.43 -9.00 8.44
CA LYS A 40 -4.95 -10.27 8.97
C LYS A 40 -4.84 -11.40 7.94
N PHE A 41 -5.17 -11.11 6.69
CA PHE A 41 -5.02 -12.08 5.61
C PHE A 41 -3.57 -12.54 5.48
N GLN A 42 -2.59 -11.62 5.45
CA GLN A 42 -1.16 -11.96 5.37
C GLN A 42 -0.71 -12.85 6.53
N ALA A 43 -1.17 -12.56 7.74
CA ALA A 43 -0.84 -13.38 8.91
C ALA A 43 -1.34 -14.82 8.76
N VAL A 44 -2.60 -14.99 8.31
CA VAL A 44 -3.18 -16.33 8.09
C VAL A 44 -2.52 -17.04 6.90
N ASP A 45 -2.24 -16.34 5.80
CA ASP A 45 -1.52 -16.90 4.65
C ASP A 45 -0.13 -17.40 5.07
N ALA A 46 0.58 -16.65 5.91
CA ALA A 46 1.88 -17.05 6.43
C ALA A 46 1.79 -18.33 7.31
N GLU A 47 0.78 -18.44 8.17
CA GLU A 47 0.60 -19.63 9.01
C GLU A 47 0.21 -20.86 8.16
N LEU A 48 -0.61 -20.69 7.13
CA LEU A 48 -0.94 -21.78 6.22
C LEU A 48 0.30 -22.28 5.45
N ARG A 49 1.19 -21.35 5.03
CA ARG A 49 2.47 -21.73 4.40
C ARG A 49 3.39 -22.48 5.35
N LYS A 50 3.49 -22.01 6.60
CA LYS A 50 4.29 -22.71 7.62
C LYS A 50 3.77 -24.11 7.89
N ALA A 51 2.45 -24.28 7.99
CA ALA A 51 1.85 -25.58 8.17
C ALA A 51 2.12 -26.54 7.00
N ALA A 52 1.96 -26.07 5.76
CA ALA A 52 2.28 -26.86 4.58
C ALA A 52 3.76 -27.26 4.54
N PHE A 53 4.65 -26.32 4.84
CA PHE A 53 6.09 -26.56 4.88
C PHE A 53 6.49 -27.57 5.98
N ALA A 54 5.91 -27.43 7.20
CA ALA A 54 6.21 -28.30 8.33
C ALA A 54 5.72 -29.75 8.11
N LEU A 55 4.73 -29.92 7.27
CA LEU A 55 4.16 -31.23 6.89
C LEU A 55 4.74 -31.78 5.59
N GLU A 56 5.74 -31.08 5.00
CA GLU A 56 6.33 -31.43 3.70
C GLU A 56 5.27 -31.69 2.61
N GLU A 57 4.18 -30.92 2.64
CA GLU A 57 3.09 -31.07 1.68
C GLU A 57 3.50 -30.61 0.27
N ASP A 58 2.96 -31.31 -0.72
CA ASP A 58 3.03 -30.89 -2.12
C ASP A 58 2.34 -29.51 -2.32
N GLU A 59 2.98 -28.64 -3.12
CA GLU A 59 2.46 -27.27 -3.36
C GLU A 59 1.13 -27.26 -4.11
N GLU A 60 0.81 -28.29 -4.91
CA GLU A 60 -0.39 -28.35 -5.71
C GLU A 60 -1.50 -29.14 -5.03
N GLU A 61 -1.19 -30.28 -4.44
CA GLU A 61 -2.16 -31.25 -3.93
C GLU A 61 -2.31 -31.23 -2.40
N GLY A 62 -1.40 -30.62 -1.68
CA GLY A 62 -1.42 -30.51 -0.22
C GLY A 62 -2.70 -29.88 0.33
N GLN A 63 -3.18 -30.37 1.46
CA GLN A 63 -4.40 -29.88 2.10
C GLN A 63 -4.32 -28.41 2.49
N TRP A 64 -3.19 -27.99 3.07
CA TRP A 64 -2.96 -26.60 3.48
C TRP A 64 -2.74 -25.69 2.28
N SER A 65 -2.08 -26.20 1.25
CA SER A 65 -1.92 -25.51 -0.04
C SER A 65 -3.27 -25.24 -0.71
N LYS A 66 -4.17 -26.22 -0.73
CA LYS A 66 -5.55 -26.05 -1.24
C LYS A 66 -6.33 -25.02 -0.41
N ARG A 67 -6.26 -25.08 0.91
CA ARG A 67 -6.91 -24.10 1.80
C ARG A 67 -6.38 -22.70 1.59
N ARG A 68 -5.07 -22.55 1.35
CA ARG A 68 -4.45 -21.27 1.02
C ARG A 68 -4.96 -20.71 -0.31
N LYS A 69 -5.01 -21.53 -1.37
CA LYS A 69 -5.57 -21.14 -2.68
C LYS A 69 -7.03 -20.70 -2.55
N GLU A 70 -7.83 -21.40 -1.75
CA GLU A 70 -9.20 -21.03 -1.46
C GLU A 70 -9.31 -19.70 -0.70
N LEU A 71 -8.48 -19.49 0.33
CA LEU A 71 -8.41 -18.23 1.07
C LEU A 71 -8.11 -17.05 0.12
N ILE A 72 -7.11 -17.17 -0.75
CA ILE A 72 -6.75 -16.15 -1.73
C ILE A 72 -7.94 -15.84 -2.66
N ARG A 73 -8.63 -16.87 -3.16
CA ARG A 73 -9.81 -16.72 -4.01
C ARG A 73 -10.93 -15.97 -3.31
N GLU A 74 -11.21 -16.30 -2.05
CA GLU A 74 -12.23 -15.61 -1.27
C GLU A 74 -11.87 -14.17 -0.93
N VAL A 75 -10.59 -13.88 -0.66
CA VAL A 75 -10.11 -12.50 -0.48
C VAL A 75 -10.37 -11.68 -1.74
N ARG A 76 -10.01 -12.19 -2.92
CA ARG A 76 -10.26 -11.52 -4.22
C ARG A 76 -11.74 -11.17 -4.44
N ARG A 77 -12.66 -12.01 -3.98
CA ARG A 77 -14.11 -11.76 -4.11
C ARG A 77 -14.64 -10.69 -3.17
N ARG A 78 -13.94 -10.42 -2.05
CA ARG A 78 -14.43 -9.57 -0.96
C ARG A 78 -13.76 -8.20 -0.90
N VAL A 79 -12.60 -8.03 -1.51
CA VAL A 79 -11.90 -6.75 -1.57
C VAL A 79 -12.26 -5.98 -2.84
N PRO A 80 -12.17 -4.64 -2.84
CA PRO A 80 -12.32 -3.82 -4.03
C PRO A 80 -11.38 -4.24 -5.17
N ASP A 81 -11.77 -3.95 -6.39
CA ASP A 81 -10.89 -4.13 -7.54
C ASP A 81 -9.72 -3.15 -7.45
N PHE A 82 -8.55 -3.56 -7.92
CA PHE A 82 -7.34 -2.75 -7.80
C PHE A 82 -7.48 -1.38 -8.47
N GLN A 83 -8.26 -1.27 -9.55
CA GLN A 83 -8.54 0.00 -10.22
C GLN A 83 -9.21 1.03 -9.30
N VAL A 84 -10.04 0.59 -8.34
CA VAL A 84 -10.66 1.47 -7.35
C VAL A 84 -9.59 2.04 -6.39
N VAL A 85 -8.61 1.22 -6.02
CA VAL A 85 -7.50 1.64 -5.16
C VAL A 85 -6.59 2.62 -5.91
N VAL A 86 -6.33 2.36 -7.19
CA VAL A 86 -5.58 3.27 -8.07
C VAL A 86 -6.31 4.61 -8.21
N ALA A 87 -7.61 4.60 -8.48
CA ALA A 87 -8.41 5.83 -8.59
C ALA A 87 -8.40 6.63 -7.27
N PHE A 88 -8.48 5.95 -6.13
CA PHE A 88 -8.34 6.59 -4.82
C PHE A 88 -6.96 7.25 -4.66
N SER A 89 -5.88 6.58 -5.07
CA SER A 89 -4.52 7.13 -4.99
C SER A 89 -4.33 8.33 -5.92
N GLN A 90 -4.80 8.25 -7.16
CA GLN A 90 -4.70 9.35 -8.13
C GLN A 90 -5.43 10.59 -7.66
N LYS A 91 -6.64 10.43 -7.13
CA LYS A 91 -7.42 11.55 -6.56
C LYS A 91 -6.68 12.29 -5.44
N GLN A 92 -5.82 11.62 -4.69
CA GLN A 92 -5.03 12.26 -3.63
C GLN A 92 -3.76 12.93 -4.18
N SER A 93 -3.30 12.55 -5.38
CA SER A 93 -2.13 13.14 -6.03
C SER A 93 -2.46 14.36 -6.89
N GLU A 94 -3.73 14.53 -7.26
CA GLU A 94 -4.18 15.72 -7.98
C GLU A 94 -4.23 16.89 -7.01
N VAL A 95 -3.27 17.81 -7.12
CA VAL A 95 -3.30 19.09 -6.43
C VAL A 95 -4.54 19.85 -6.94
N PRO A 96 -5.45 20.31 -6.09
CA PRO A 96 -6.59 21.11 -6.56
C PRO A 96 -6.08 22.43 -7.13
N GLY A 97 -5.81 22.45 -8.44
CA GLY A 97 -5.55 23.70 -9.15
C GLY A 97 -6.81 24.54 -9.17
N GLY A 98 -6.91 25.53 -8.31
CA GLY A 98 -7.80 26.65 -8.53
C GLY A 98 -9.00 26.87 -7.59
N SER A 99 -9.20 26.13 -6.51
CA SER A 99 -10.22 26.51 -5.51
C SER A 99 -9.58 26.77 -4.14
N THR A 100 -9.56 28.04 -3.79
CA THR A 100 -9.06 28.67 -2.56
C THR A 100 -9.88 28.34 -1.30
N LEU A 101 -10.31 27.11 -1.12
CA LEU A 101 -10.85 26.66 0.14
C LEU A 101 -9.75 25.87 0.88
N GLN A 102 -9.28 26.43 1.96
CA GLN A 102 -8.25 25.98 2.90
C GLN A 102 -8.34 24.47 3.15
N SER A 103 -7.74 23.64 2.28
CA SER A 103 -7.60 22.23 2.59
C SER A 103 -6.54 22.09 3.68
N ASN A 104 -6.93 21.55 4.82
CA ASN A 104 -6.02 21.30 5.93
C ASN A 104 -4.89 20.36 5.45
N PRO A 105 -3.61 20.80 5.44
CA PRO A 105 -2.48 20.04 4.89
C PRO A 105 -2.32 18.69 5.56
N THR A 106 -2.61 18.59 6.85
CA THR A 106 -2.57 17.32 7.59
C THR A 106 -3.61 16.32 7.08
N LYS A 107 -4.82 16.79 6.73
CA LYS A 107 -5.86 15.93 6.16
C LYS A 107 -5.45 15.38 4.80
N THR A 108 -4.90 16.22 3.95
CA THR A 108 -4.41 15.82 2.62
C THR A 108 -3.27 14.82 2.74
N ALA A 109 -2.28 15.09 3.59
CA ALA A 109 -1.15 14.19 3.85
C ALA A 109 -1.62 12.83 4.42
N LEU A 110 -2.62 12.83 5.32
CA LEU A 110 -3.19 11.60 5.89
C LEU A 110 -3.87 10.72 4.83
N LEU A 111 -4.62 11.34 3.92
CA LEU A 111 -5.28 10.62 2.83
C LEU A 111 -4.27 10.09 1.81
N ALA A 112 -3.27 10.88 1.45
CA ALA A 112 -2.20 10.47 0.55
C ALA A 112 -1.39 9.31 1.14
N GLU A 113 -1.03 9.35 2.42
CA GLU A 113 -0.37 8.25 3.13
C GLU A 113 -1.24 6.99 3.10
N SER A 114 -2.52 7.12 3.43
CA SER A 114 -3.46 5.98 3.45
C SER A 114 -3.60 5.34 2.08
N ALA A 115 -3.60 6.12 1.01
CA ALA A 115 -3.69 5.63 -0.36
C ALA A 115 -2.43 4.86 -0.77
N GLN A 116 -1.24 5.39 -0.50
CA GLN A 116 0.02 4.73 -0.84
C GLN A 116 0.26 3.46 0.00
N ARG A 117 -0.10 3.49 1.29
CA ARG A 117 -0.10 2.31 2.15
C ARG A 117 -1.00 1.22 1.60
N LEU A 118 -2.21 1.57 1.16
CA LEU A 118 -3.16 0.61 0.63
C LEU A 118 -2.67 0.00 -0.71
N LEU A 119 -2.09 0.81 -1.61
CA LEU A 119 -1.46 0.32 -2.84
C LEU A 119 -0.35 -0.70 -2.54
N TRP A 120 0.56 -0.37 -1.63
CA TRP A 120 1.62 -1.29 -1.21
C TRP A 120 1.06 -2.57 -0.60
N MET A 121 0.03 -2.47 0.25
CA MET A 121 -0.61 -3.65 0.86
C MET A 121 -1.28 -4.56 -0.17
N TYR A 122 -1.91 -3.99 -1.21
CA TYR A 122 -2.49 -4.78 -2.31
C TYR A 122 -1.40 -5.51 -3.09
N HIS A 123 -0.33 -4.80 -3.46
CA HIS A 123 0.80 -5.40 -4.18
C HIS A 123 1.37 -6.59 -3.40
N ARG A 124 1.62 -6.41 -2.12
CA ARG A 124 2.21 -7.43 -1.26
C ARG A 124 1.27 -8.61 -0.98
N SER A 125 -0.04 -8.35 -0.84
CA SER A 125 -1.02 -9.37 -0.45
C SER A 125 -1.61 -10.11 -1.63
N LEU A 126 -1.80 -9.43 -2.76
CA LEU A 126 -2.55 -9.90 -3.92
C LEU A 126 -1.81 -9.57 -5.23
N PRO A 127 -0.56 -10.02 -5.41
CA PRO A 127 0.27 -9.64 -6.55
C PRO A 127 -0.38 -9.98 -7.89
N SER A 128 -1.15 -11.06 -7.97
CA SER A 128 -1.85 -11.46 -9.20
C SER A 128 -2.89 -10.43 -9.65
N ILE A 129 -3.64 -9.81 -8.72
CA ILE A 129 -4.62 -8.76 -9.06
C ILE A 129 -3.90 -7.51 -9.59
N VAL A 130 -2.77 -7.18 -8.99
CA VAL A 130 -1.97 -6.02 -9.39
C VAL A 130 -1.34 -6.23 -10.77
N ALA A 131 -0.82 -7.43 -11.04
CA ALA A 131 -0.26 -7.80 -12.35
C ALA A 131 -1.33 -7.72 -13.47
N GLU A 132 -2.55 -8.19 -13.22
CA GLU A 132 -3.68 -8.10 -14.15
C GLU A 132 -4.03 -6.64 -14.50
N ALA A 133 -3.87 -5.72 -13.56
CA ALA A 133 -4.23 -4.31 -13.74
C ALA A 133 -3.23 -3.49 -14.57
N ARG A 134 -2.05 -4.02 -14.89
CA ARG A 134 -0.98 -3.37 -15.67
C ARG A 134 -0.66 -1.95 -15.19
N PHE A 135 -0.63 -1.73 -13.90
CA PHE A 135 -0.38 -0.41 -13.31
C PHE A 135 1.12 -0.05 -13.39
N GLU A 136 1.43 1.13 -13.91
CA GLU A 136 2.80 1.64 -14.02
C GLU A 136 3.25 2.30 -12.72
N PHE A 137 3.94 1.55 -11.86
CA PHE A 137 4.46 2.07 -10.59
C PHE A 137 5.49 3.19 -10.76
N GLY A 138 6.18 3.26 -11.91
CA GLY A 138 7.14 4.32 -12.21
C GLY A 138 6.55 5.74 -12.13
N LYS A 139 5.26 5.88 -12.41
CA LYS A 139 4.56 7.19 -12.30
C LYS A 139 4.49 7.70 -10.87
N LEU A 140 4.52 6.83 -9.87
CA LEU A 140 4.53 7.22 -8.46
C LEU A 140 5.81 7.97 -8.07
N LEU A 141 6.92 7.75 -8.80
CA LEU A 141 8.16 8.48 -8.55
C LEU A 141 8.06 9.96 -8.94
N GLN A 142 7.18 10.31 -9.88
CA GLN A 142 6.99 11.71 -10.26
C GLN A 142 6.41 12.53 -9.12
N THR A 143 5.60 11.93 -8.26
CA THR A 143 5.06 12.59 -7.06
C THR A 143 6.12 12.84 -5.99
N PHE A 144 7.23 12.09 -6.02
CA PHE A 144 8.34 12.22 -5.09
C PHE A 144 9.11 13.53 -5.23
N THR A 145 9.20 14.07 -6.45
CA THR A 145 10.04 15.21 -6.77
C THR A 145 9.37 16.55 -6.56
N THR A 146 8.03 16.57 -6.50
CA THR A 146 7.27 17.82 -6.50
C THR A 146 7.10 18.42 -5.10
N GLU A 147 7.16 17.60 -4.04
CA GLU A 147 6.86 18.04 -2.67
C GLU A 147 8.06 17.95 -1.70
N GLY A 148 9.21 17.53 -2.19
CA GLY A 148 10.40 17.28 -1.38
C GLY A 148 11.28 18.48 -1.11
N GLY A 149 10.73 19.66 -0.94
CA GLY A 149 11.44 20.78 -0.31
C GLY A 149 11.72 20.42 1.14
N LEU A 150 12.92 19.89 1.41
CA LEU A 150 13.47 19.71 2.75
C LEU A 150 13.61 21.07 3.42
N SER A 151 12.53 21.65 3.89
CA SER A 151 12.61 22.67 4.92
C SER A 151 12.88 21.95 6.23
N ASP A 152 14.03 22.19 6.76
CA ASP A 152 14.58 21.61 8.01
C ASP A 152 13.83 22.12 9.27
N GLN A 153 12.69 22.76 9.07
CA GLN A 153 11.88 23.26 10.16
C GLN A 153 10.88 22.19 10.63
N ALA A 154 11.20 21.72 11.82
CA ALA A 154 10.33 21.18 12.84
C ALA A 154 9.07 20.43 12.36
N ALA A 155 9.17 19.12 12.34
CA ALA A 155 8.16 18.18 12.88
C ALA A 155 6.68 18.60 12.80
N ASP A 156 6.22 19.21 11.71
CA ASP A 156 4.79 19.30 11.44
C ASP A 156 4.25 17.88 11.13
N THR A 157 3.09 17.56 11.67
CA THR A 157 2.43 16.27 11.49
C THR A 157 2.26 15.93 10.01
N ALA A 158 1.99 16.92 9.15
CA ALA A 158 1.90 16.74 7.71
C ALA A 158 3.21 16.23 7.11
N SER A 159 4.35 16.83 7.47
CA SER A 159 5.68 16.42 7.01
C SER A 159 6.03 14.99 7.41
N ARG A 160 5.64 14.58 8.62
CA ARG A 160 5.81 13.18 9.06
C ARG A 160 4.98 12.21 8.22
N LEU A 161 3.74 12.55 7.92
CA LEU A 161 2.85 11.74 7.09
C LEU A 161 3.40 11.63 5.65
N TYR A 162 3.92 12.70 5.06
CA TYR A 162 4.56 12.66 3.75
C TYR A 162 5.81 11.76 3.74
N ARG A 163 6.63 11.77 4.78
CA ARG A 163 7.77 10.84 4.90
C ARG A 163 7.31 9.38 4.96
N VAL A 164 6.22 9.09 5.69
CA VAL A 164 5.65 7.73 5.75
C VAL A 164 5.05 7.33 4.40
N GLN A 165 4.37 8.24 3.70
CA GLN A 165 3.90 8.04 2.34
C GLN A 165 5.05 7.66 1.39
N GLN A 166 6.13 8.42 1.41
CA GLN A 166 7.33 8.14 0.62
C GLN A 166 7.92 6.75 0.94
N LEU A 167 7.94 6.37 2.22
CA LEU A 167 8.38 5.04 2.62
C LEU A 167 7.51 3.93 2.02
N HIS A 168 6.19 4.11 1.95
CA HIS A 168 5.30 3.13 1.32
C HIS A 168 5.54 3.02 -0.19
N ILE A 169 5.78 4.14 -0.87
CA ILE A 169 6.14 4.14 -2.30
C ILE A 169 7.47 3.39 -2.51
N LEU A 170 8.49 3.66 -1.71
CA LEU A 170 9.78 2.96 -1.80
C LEU A 170 9.66 1.45 -1.55
N LYS A 171 8.85 1.05 -0.57
CA LYS A 171 8.56 -0.37 -0.32
C LYS A 171 7.86 -1.02 -1.51
N LEU A 172 6.86 -0.35 -2.08
CA LEU A 172 6.15 -0.81 -3.26
C LEU A 172 7.10 -1.00 -4.46
N LEU A 173 7.95 -0.01 -4.73
CA LEU A 173 8.92 -0.06 -5.83
C LEU A 173 9.98 -1.15 -5.60
N LYS A 174 10.44 -1.34 -4.35
CA LYS A 174 11.39 -2.39 -4.00
C LYS A 174 10.82 -3.80 -4.23
N GLU A 175 9.54 -3.99 -3.94
CA GLU A 175 8.85 -5.28 -4.07
C GLU A 175 8.30 -5.51 -5.48
N SER A 176 8.33 -4.49 -6.36
CA SER A 176 7.80 -4.56 -7.73
C SER A 176 8.86 -5.04 -8.71
N ASP A 177 8.59 -6.17 -9.38
CA ASP A 177 9.44 -6.69 -10.47
C ASP A 177 9.40 -5.81 -11.74
N GLN A 178 8.44 -4.89 -11.81
CA GLN A 178 8.28 -3.98 -12.95
C GLN A 178 9.25 -2.79 -12.91
N PHE A 179 9.91 -2.57 -11.78
CA PHE A 179 10.82 -1.45 -11.60
C PHE A 179 12.28 -1.87 -11.70
N VAL A 180 12.91 -1.49 -12.80
CA VAL A 180 14.35 -1.70 -13.00
C VAL A 180 15.12 -0.52 -12.43
N TRP A 181 15.79 -0.69 -11.31
CA TRP A 181 16.55 0.34 -10.59
C TRP A 181 17.69 0.99 -11.40
N THR A 182 18.08 0.35 -12.50
CA THR A 182 19.10 0.85 -13.43
C THR A 182 18.55 1.82 -14.48
N THR A 183 17.23 1.97 -14.58
CA THR A 183 16.62 2.89 -15.54
C THR A 183 16.89 4.31 -15.12
N LYS A 184 17.64 5.07 -15.94
CA LYS A 184 17.85 6.51 -15.72
C LYS A 184 16.50 7.21 -15.86
N ILE A 185 15.88 7.57 -14.77
CA ILE A 185 14.65 8.34 -14.74
C ILE A 185 15.04 9.79 -14.99
N GLY A 186 14.98 10.21 -16.26
CA GLY A 186 15.16 11.61 -16.65
C GLY A 186 16.42 12.28 -16.07
N ARG A 187 16.39 13.57 -15.80
CA ARG A 187 17.49 14.36 -15.23
C ARG A 187 17.77 14.14 -13.73
N PHE A 188 17.14 13.18 -13.08
CA PHE A 188 17.30 12.97 -11.64
C PHE A 188 18.16 11.74 -11.36
N ASN A 189 19.41 11.97 -10.96
CA ASN A 189 20.21 11.00 -10.23
C ASN A 189 19.67 10.93 -8.80
N VAL A 190 18.70 10.06 -8.53
CA VAL A 190 18.32 9.76 -7.16
C VAL A 190 19.37 8.79 -6.61
N PHE A 191 20.48 9.32 -6.13
CA PHE A 191 21.42 8.59 -5.30
C PHE A 191 20.81 8.51 -3.91
N ILE A 192 20.05 7.46 -3.62
CA ILE A 192 19.65 7.14 -2.25
C ILE A 192 20.87 6.48 -1.60
N GLN A 193 21.74 7.27 -0.99
CA GLN A 193 22.75 6.77 -0.07
C GLN A 193 22.02 6.33 1.21
N PHE A 194 21.77 5.04 1.35
CA PHE A 194 21.52 4.44 2.64
C PHE A 194 22.86 4.39 3.38
N THR A 195 23.15 5.39 4.20
CA THR A 195 24.18 5.24 5.24
C THR A 195 23.57 4.38 6.34
N PRO A 196 24.10 3.17 6.61
CA PRO A 196 23.72 2.46 7.82
C PRO A 196 24.27 3.27 9.00
N THR A 197 23.37 3.79 9.82
CA THR A 197 23.76 4.37 11.11
C THR A 197 24.28 3.21 11.96
N SER A 198 25.58 3.04 11.98
CA SER A 198 26.28 2.20 12.96
C SER A 198 26.07 2.81 14.33
N ALA A 199 25.14 2.27 15.09
CA ALA A 199 25.05 2.50 16.50
C ALA A 199 26.29 1.85 17.13
N THR A 200 27.32 2.64 17.35
CA THR A 200 28.42 2.30 18.25
C THR A 200 27.86 2.20 19.66
N LEU A 201 27.63 0.97 20.09
CA LEU A 201 27.61 0.63 21.53
C LEU A 201 29.01 0.90 22.03
N GLN A 202 29.19 1.97 22.77
CA GLN A 202 30.35 2.21 23.57
C GLN A 202 29.99 1.88 25.02
N ASP A 203 30.60 0.81 25.50
CA ASP A 203 30.66 0.43 26.89
C ASP A 203 31.02 1.57 27.84
N ARG A 204 30.22 1.71 28.86
CA ARG A 204 30.69 2.03 30.23
C ARG A 204 29.65 1.58 31.26
#